data_6ced62df30717fe0722c88e8ecba9012
#
_entry.id   6ced62df30717fe0722c88e8ecba9012
#
_cell.length_a   1.000
_cell.length_b   1.000
_cell.length_c   1.000
_cell.angle_alpha   90.00
_cell.angle_beta   90.00
_cell.angle_gamma   90.00
#
_symmetry.space_group_name_H-M   'P 1'
#
loop_
_entity.id
_entity.type
_entity.pdbx_description
1 polymer ?
#
loop_
_entity_poly.entity_id
_entity_poly.type
_entity_poly.pdbx_seq_one_letter_code
_entity_poly.pdbx_strand_id
1 'polypeptide(L)'
;MDTLKVALQSCLSLGLVTAAALPAASLDLRETGRYELNRPASLEYDPTFCGLWIANEGPVAVLVTLEGEELRHVTSDLSRIKAITIEGDHLLVADGFGGMQRLTKNGEILGPPFRLAGGFADTEGIAVAENGDIITVEDDPERLSWFDASGGIKTRVNTLELSTPLTEAQGIAIDPRTGHLLIVDDWEGSNSLYEFSADGELLAQANLYEYGTDPEGIAIRPGSNQLFIAFDMGAQIVTFDYTPTLPEGSAPLPPGADCMMF
;
A
#
# COMPACT_ATOMS: atom_id res chain seq x y z
N MET A 1 -27.81 51.94 51.28
CA MET A 1 -28.66 51.47 50.17
C MET A 1 -27.76 50.84 49.17
N ASP A 2 -27.46 49.56 49.39
CA ASP A 2 -26.53 48.78 48.52
C ASP A 2 -27.31 47.89 47.59
N THR A 3 -27.15 48.12 46.32
CA THR A 3 -27.76 47.32 45.28
C THR A 3 -26.82 46.17 44.86
N LEU A 4 -27.18 44.98 45.27
CA LEU A 4 -26.52 43.72 44.94
C LEU A 4 -26.76 43.39 43.46
N LYS A 5 -25.72 43.36 42.61
CA LYS A 5 -25.77 42.85 41.25
C LYS A 5 -25.52 41.36 41.27
N VAL A 6 -26.52 40.56 40.97
CA VAL A 6 -26.41 39.14 40.73
C VAL A 6 -25.98 38.93 39.26
N ALA A 7 -24.77 38.37 39.06
CA ALA A 7 -24.31 37.94 37.75
C ALA A 7 -24.77 36.51 37.50
N LEU A 8 -25.65 36.30 36.49
CA LEU A 8 -25.97 34.98 35.96
C LEU A 8 -24.78 34.51 35.12
N GLN A 9 -24.07 33.49 35.57
CA GLN A 9 -23.16 32.70 34.74
C GLN A 9 -23.95 31.64 33.99
N SER A 10 -24.09 31.83 32.66
CA SER A 10 -24.60 30.82 31.75
C SER A 10 -23.50 29.80 31.47
N CYS A 11 -23.59 28.62 32.07
CA CYS A 11 -22.79 27.46 31.64
C CYS A 11 -23.27 26.98 30.28
N LEU A 12 -22.57 27.31 29.21
CA LEU A 12 -22.68 26.59 27.93
C LEU A 12 -22.00 25.23 28.10
N SER A 13 -22.78 24.17 28.24
CA SER A 13 -22.30 22.82 28.08
C SER A 13 -22.12 22.56 26.60
N LEU A 14 -20.87 22.59 26.08
CA LEU A 14 -20.51 22.01 24.80
C LEU A 14 -20.73 20.50 24.92
N GLY A 15 -21.81 19.99 24.37
CA GLY A 15 -21.99 18.55 24.17
C GLY A 15 -20.99 18.09 23.12
N LEU A 16 -20.00 17.30 23.55
CA LEU A 16 -19.14 16.56 22.64
C LEU A 16 -20.03 15.54 21.91
N VAL A 17 -20.42 15.83 20.67
CA VAL A 17 -21.03 14.82 19.79
C VAL A 17 -19.89 13.93 19.34
N THR A 18 -19.67 12.80 19.99
CA THR A 18 -18.83 11.73 19.46
C THR A 18 -19.56 11.18 18.25
N ALA A 19 -19.12 11.53 17.06
CA ALA A 19 -19.54 10.82 15.86
C ALA A 19 -19.08 9.36 16.04
N ALA A 20 -20.04 8.44 16.16
CA ALA A 20 -19.72 7.03 16.07
C ALA A 20 -19.16 6.77 14.66
N ALA A 21 -17.96 6.24 14.56
CA ALA A 21 -17.40 5.80 13.29
C ALA A 21 -18.39 4.78 12.70
N LEU A 22 -18.82 5.00 11.47
CA LEU A 22 -19.59 4.00 10.75
C LEU A 22 -18.70 2.77 10.56
N PRO A 23 -19.25 1.55 10.64
CA PRO A 23 -18.47 0.36 10.31
C PRO A 23 -18.00 0.48 8.86
N ALA A 24 -16.73 0.10 8.63
CA ALA A 24 -16.17 0.05 7.28
C ALA A 24 -17.05 -0.83 6.39
N ALA A 25 -17.18 -0.45 5.12
CA ALA A 25 -17.87 -1.26 4.14
C ALA A 25 -17.10 -2.59 3.94
N SER A 26 -17.82 -3.64 3.54
CA SER A 26 -17.17 -4.87 3.08
C SER A 26 -16.65 -4.62 1.67
N LEU A 27 -15.35 -4.83 1.45
CA LEU A 27 -14.78 -4.84 0.11
C LEU A 27 -15.14 -6.16 -0.57
N ASP A 28 -15.79 -6.08 -1.74
CA ASP A 28 -16.19 -7.26 -2.50
C ASP A 28 -15.02 -7.71 -3.39
N LEU A 29 -14.43 -8.85 -3.05
CA LEU A 29 -13.33 -9.49 -3.78
C LEU A 29 -13.84 -10.76 -4.44
N ARG A 30 -13.63 -10.87 -5.73
CA ARG A 30 -13.93 -12.08 -6.48
C ARG A 30 -12.66 -12.63 -7.13
N GLU A 31 -12.19 -13.79 -6.65
CA GLU A 31 -11.05 -14.46 -7.27
C GLU A 31 -11.29 -14.74 -8.75
N THR A 32 -10.33 -14.40 -9.59
CA THR A 32 -10.36 -14.61 -11.04
C THR A 32 -9.25 -15.52 -11.52
N GLY A 33 -8.22 -15.75 -10.72
CA GLY A 33 -7.12 -16.64 -11.02
C GLY A 33 -6.11 -16.74 -9.90
N ARG A 34 -5.21 -17.71 -10.02
CA ARG A 34 -4.04 -17.86 -9.15
C ARG A 34 -2.93 -18.62 -9.85
N TYR A 35 -1.71 -18.37 -9.43
CA TYR A 35 -0.54 -19.12 -9.87
C TYR A 35 0.50 -19.22 -8.74
N GLU A 36 1.30 -20.29 -8.79
CA GLU A 36 2.36 -20.52 -7.81
C GLU A 36 3.56 -19.63 -8.12
N LEU A 37 4.11 -19.02 -7.08
CA LEU A 37 5.33 -18.25 -7.14
C LEU A 37 6.08 -18.34 -5.81
N ASN A 38 7.39 -18.58 -5.85
CA ASN A 38 8.19 -18.79 -4.65
C ASN A 38 8.41 -17.46 -3.88
N ARG A 39 7.91 -17.39 -2.65
CA ARG A 39 8.14 -16.31 -1.67
C ARG A 39 7.90 -14.89 -2.23
N PRO A 40 6.71 -14.57 -2.73
CA PRO A 40 6.43 -13.25 -3.26
C PRO A 40 6.18 -12.25 -2.12
N ALA A 41 7.19 -11.43 -1.78
CA ALA A 41 7.11 -10.47 -0.68
C ALA A 41 6.55 -9.10 -1.09
N SER A 42 6.74 -8.66 -2.33
CA SER A 42 6.20 -7.37 -2.81
C SER A 42 5.86 -7.45 -4.28
N LEU A 43 4.80 -6.77 -4.68
CA LEU A 43 4.30 -6.73 -6.06
C LEU A 43 4.14 -5.30 -6.56
N GLU A 44 4.38 -5.09 -7.87
CA GLU A 44 4.03 -3.84 -8.55
C GLU A 44 3.64 -4.12 -10.00
N TYR A 45 2.48 -3.61 -10.43
CA TYR A 45 2.03 -3.78 -11.82
C TYR A 45 2.71 -2.79 -12.77
N ASP A 46 3.31 -3.30 -13.84
CA ASP A 46 3.95 -2.48 -14.87
C ASP A 46 3.13 -2.46 -16.16
N PRO A 47 2.43 -1.36 -16.46
CA PRO A 47 1.64 -1.23 -17.70
C PRO A 47 2.50 -1.21 -18.95
N THR A 48 3.80 -0.88 -18.85
CA THR A 48 4.73 -0.87 -19.98
C THR A 48 5.00 -2.28 -20.49
N PHE A 49 5.06 -3.26 -19.60
CA PHE A 49 5.38 -4.66 -19.93
C PHE A 49 4.18 -5.60 -19.78
N CYS A 50 3.03 -5.08 -19.34
CA CYS A 50 1.86 -5.91 -19.01
C CYS A 50 2.20 -7.03 -18.04
N GLY A 51 2.96 -6.73 -17.00
CA GLY A 51 3.49 -7.72 -16.08
C GLY A 51 3.55 -7.23 -14.65
N LEU A 52 4.03 -8.09 -13.78
CA LEU A 52 4.24 -7.81 -12.37
C LEU A 52 5.72 -7.81 -12.05
N TRP A 53 6.23 -6.74 -11.46
CA TRP A 53 7.48 -6.76 -10.73
C TRP A 53 7.26 -7.44 -9.39
N ILE A 54 8.19 -8.32 -9.02
CA ILE A 54 8.12 -9.12 -7.80
C ILE A 54 9.45 -9.03 -7.09
N ALA A 55 9.41 -8.65 -5.81
CA ALA A 55 10.52 -8.82 -4.89
C ALA A 55 10.25 -10.04 -4.00
N ASN A 56 11.30 -10.78 -3.64
CA ASN A 56 11.23 -12.00 -2.86
C ASN A 56 12.27 -12.06 -1.73
N GLU A 57 12.63 -10.89 -1.20
CA GLU A 57 13.65 -10.70 -0.16
C GLU A 57 15.07 -11.14 -0.56
N GLY A 58 15.26 -11.47 -1.81
CA GLY A 58 16.57 -11.77 -2.39
C GLY A 58 17.24 -10.53 -2.99
N PRO A 59 18.44 -10.70 -3.57
CA PRO A 59 19.16 -9.60 -4.22
C PRO A 59 18.59 -9.22 -5.60
N VAL A 60 17.55 -9.90 -6.05
CA VAL A 60 16.98 -9.80 -7.39
C VAL A 60 15.48 -9.55 -7.30
N ALA A 61 14.99 -8.59 -8.06
CA ALA A 61 13.56 -8.48 -8.38
C ALA A 61 13.30 -8.99 -9.80
N VAL A 62 12.15 -9.62 -10.00
CA VAL A 62 11.80 -10.31 -11.24
C VAL A 62 10.56 -9.66 -11.84
N LEU A 63 10.56 -9.42 -13.15
CA LEU A 63 9.36 -9.09 -13.92
C LEU A 63 8.80 -10.37 -14.52
N VAL A 64 7.53 -10.63 -14.26
CA VAL A 64 6.81 -11.78 -14.83
C VAL A 64 5.61 -11.31 -15.66
N THR A 65 5.14 -12.17 -16.60
CA THR A 65 3.82 -11.99 -17.22
C THR A 65 2.71 -12.15 -16.17
N LEU A 66 1.47 -11.81 -16.52
CA LEU A 66 0.31 -12.01 -15.64
C LEU A 66 0.00 -13.51 -15.39
N GLU A 67 0.60 -14.40 -16.17
CA GLU A 67 0.54 -15.86 -16.03
C GLU A 67 1.72 -16.44 -15.23
N GLY A 68 2.67 -15.58 -14.81
CA GLY A 68 3.82 -15.96 -13.97
C GLY A 68 5.07 -16.38 -14.74
N GLU A 69 5.14 -16.16 -16.07
CA GLU A 69 6.35 -16.43 -16.87
C GLU A 69 7.37 -15.31 -16.70
N GLU A 70 8.63 -15.65 -16.39
CA GLU A 70 9.70 -14.67 -16.24
C GLU A 70 10.02 -13.95 -17.55
N LEU A 71 10.03 -12.61 -17.51
CA LEU A 71 10.40 -11.73 -18.61
C LEU A 71 11.82 -11.18 -18.46
N ARG A 72 12.17 -10.77 -17.24
CA ARG A 72 13.50 -10.22 -16.90
C ARG A 72 13.71 -10.17 -15.39
N HIS A 73 14.93 -9.84 -15.00
CA HIS A 73 15.28 -9.56 -13.62
C HIS A 73 16.19 -8.31 -13.53
N VAL A 74 16.18 -7.68 -12.35
CA VAL A 74 17.02 -6.55 -12.01
C VAL A 74 17.69 -6.80 -10.66
N THR A 75 18.87 -6.19 -10.46
CA THR A 75 19.60 -6.23 -9.20
C THR A 75 19.88 -4.81 -8.73
N SER A 76 20.10 -4.63 -7.44
CA SER A 76 20.49 -3.35 -6.83
C SER A 76 21.81 -3.49 -6.05
N ASP A 77 22.35 -2.36 -5.57
CA ASP A 77 23.48 -2.35 -4.62
C ASP A 77 23.01 -2.58 -3.16
N LEU A 78 21.69 -2.73 -2.94
CA LEU A 78 21.15 -3.07 -1.63
C LEU A 78 21.45 -4.53 -1.29
N SER A 79 21.46 -4.86 0.00
CA SER A 79 21.74 -6.24 0.47
C SER A 79 20.66 -7.23 0.06
N ARG A 80 19.41 -6.76 -0.06
CA ARG A 80 18.22 -7.48 -0.56
C ARG A 80 17.25 -6.50 -1.20
N ILE A 81 16.27 -7.00 -1.90
CA ILE A 81 15.09 -6.24 -2.34
C ILE A 81 13.87 -6.84 -1.63
N LYS A 82 13.38 -6.15 -0.59
CA LYS A 82 12.16 -6.53 0.15
C LYS A 82 10.93 -5.97 -0.54
N ALA A 83 10.98 -4.70 -0.98
CA ALA A 83 9.86 -4.04 -1.62
C ALA A 83 10.27 -3.36 -2.93
N ILE A 84 9.30 -3.22 -3.85
CA ILE A 84 9.47 -2.64 -5.18
C ILE A 84 8.22 -1.84 -5.56
N THR A 85 8.42 -0.68 -6.20
CA THR A 85 7.35 0.13 -6.79
C THR A 85 7.84 0.89 -8.02
N ILE A 86 6.93 1.43 -8.81
CA ILE A 86 7.22 2.25 -9.98
C ILE A 86 7.18 3.74 -9.60
N GLU A 87 8.27 4.45 -9.91
CA GLU A 87 8.40 5.91 -9.80
C GLU A 87 8.56 6.51 -11.21
N GLY A 88 7.45 6.88 -11.85
CA GLY A 88 7.46 7.31 -13.24
C GLY A 88 7.98 6.24 -14.19
N ASP A 89 9.11 6.50 -14.87
CA ASP A 89 9.74 5.53 -15.78
C ASP A 89 10.78 4.62 -15.10
N HIS A 90 10.89 4.69 -13.79
CA HIS A 90 11.93 4.00 -13.01
C HIS A 90 11.31 3.03 -12.01
N LEU A 91 12.16 2.19 -11.45
CA LEU A 91 11.87 1.37 -10.28
C LEU A 91 12.48 2.03 -9.04
N LEU A 92 11.74 2.07 -7.96
CA LEU A 92 12.23 2.32 -6.61
C LEU A 92 12.19 1.00 -5.85
N VAL A 93 13.32 0.58 -5.30
CA VAL A 93 13.44 -0.65 -4.52
C VAL A 93 13.91 -0.34 -3.10
N ALA A 94 13.48 -1.17 -2.14
CA ALA A 94 13.78 -1.03 -0.72
C ALA A 94 14.40 -2.32 -0.15
N ASP A 95 15.31 -2.15 0.84
CA ASP A 95 15.95 -3.29 1.51
C ASP A 95 15.21 -3.81 2.75
N GLY A 96 14.09 -3.18 3.13
CA GLY A 96 13.37 -3.47 4.36
C GLY A 96 13.96 -2.79 5.61
N PHE A 97 15.09 -2.09 5.48
CA PHE A 97 15.78 -1.43 6.60
C PHE A 97 15.92 0.08 6.38
N GLY A 98 15.05 0.64 5.55
CA GLY A 98 15.04 2.07 5.19
C GLY A 98 16.05 2.46 4.12
N GLY A 99 16.79 1.51 3.54
CA GLY A 99 17.64 1.73 2.37
C GLY A 99 16.82 1.65 1.09
N MET A 100 17.01 2.62 0.20
CA MET A 100 16.30 2.75 -1.07
C MET A 100 17.28 2.91 -2.22
N GLN A 101 16.93 2.43 -3.41
CA GLN A 101 17.70 2.69 -4.62
C GLN A 101 16.78 2.79 -5.84
N ARG A 102 17.14 3.68 -6.78
CA ARG A 102 16.45 3.84 -8.06
C ARG A 102 17.16 3.09 -9.15
N LEU A 103 16.39 2.42 -9.99
CA LEU A 103 16.87 1.66 -11.14
C LEU A 103 16.03 2.03 -12.37
N THR A 104 16.62 1.92 -13.57
CA THR A 104 15.78 1.83 -14.76
C THR A 104 15.03 0.50 -14.77
N LYS A 105 13.94 0.41 -15.51
CA LYS A 105 13.22 -0.86 -15.75
C LYS A 105 14.06 -1.91 -16.50
N ASN A 106 15.25 -1.54 -16.98
CA ASN A 106 16.25 -2.44 -17.59
C ASN A 106 17.35 -2.87 -16.60
N GLY A 107 17.31 -2.38 -15.34
CA GLY A 107 18.25 -2.73 -14.29
C GLY A 107 19.51 -1.84 -14.20
N GLU A 108 19.56 -0.72 -14.93
CA GLU A 108 20.64 0.25 -14.75
C GLU A 108 20.45 1.04 -13.46
N ILE A 109 21.48 1.13 -12.64
CA ILE A 109 21.48 1.90 -11.40
C ILE A 109 21.49 3.40 -11.72
N LEU A 110 20.53 4.15 -11.18
CA LEU A 110 20.36 5.60 -11.41
C LEU A 110 21.05 6.49 -10.35
N GLY A 111 21.77 5.89 -9.44
CA GLY A 111 22.50 6.60 -8.38
C GLY A 111 22.79 5.72 -7.19
N PRO A 112 23.57 6.23 -6.22
CA PRO A 112 23.86 5.47 -5.02
C PRO A 112 22.59 5.23 -4.20
N PRO A 113 22.56 4.19 -3.35
CA PRO A 113 21.49 4.02 -2.39
C PRO A 113 21.36 5.24 -1.48
N PHE A 114 20.13 5.56 -1.10
CA PHE A 114 19.83 6.59 -0.10
C PHE A 114 19.02 5.99 1.04
N ARG A 115 18.85 6.72 2.14
CA ARG A 115 18.09 6.25 3.29
C ARG A 115 16.93 7.18 3.59
N LEU A 116 15.81 6.58 3.98
CA LEU A 116 14.68 7.33 4.52
C LEU A 116 15.05 7.96 5.87
N ALA A 117 14.60 9.20 6.08
CA ALA A 117 14.80 9.90 7.33
C ALA A 117 13.95 9.29 8.47
N GLY A 118 14.36 9.51 9.72
CA GLY A 118 13.54 9.15 10.89
C GLY A 118 13.92 7.85 11.58
N GLY A 119 15.07 7.28 11.24
CA GLY A 119 15.66 6.14 11.95
C GLY A 119 15.40 4.81 11.29
N PHE A 120 15.72 3.75 12.01
CA PHE A 120 15.49 2.38 11.60
C PHE A 120 13.99 2.04 11.68
N ALA A 121 13.48 1.38 10.69
CA ALA A 121 12.16 0.79 10.66
C ALA A 121 12.22 -0.47 9.79
N ASP A 122 11.42 -1.45 10.13
CA ASP A 122 11.20 -2.59 9.25
C ASP A 122 10.18 -2.17 8.19
N THR A 123 10.71 -1.86 6.98
CA THR A 123 9.90 -1.35 5.87
C THR A 123 9.44 -2.53 5.04
N GLU A 124 8.17 -2.88 5.15
CA GLU A 124 7.59 -4.02 4.49
C GLU A 124 7.12 -3.69 3.07
N GLY A 125 6.37 -2.61 2.90
CA GLY A 125 5.85 -2.18 1.61
C GLY A 125 6.18 -0.72 1.29
N ILE A 126 6.28 -0.42 -0.01
CA ILE A 126 6.49 0.93 -0.52
C ILE A 126 5.55 1.23 -1.69
N ALA A 127 5.11 2.48 -1.78
CA ALA A 127 4.38 3.01 -2.93
C ALA A 127 4.82 4.43 -3.23
N VAL A 128 4.66 4.90 -4.46
CA VAL A 128 4.93 6.28 -4.85
C VAL A 128 3.66 6.95 -5.31
N ALA A 129 3.29 8.04 -4.63
CA ALA A 129 2.12 8.83 -4.99
C ALA A 129 2.38 9.68 -6.25
N GLU A 130 1.32 10.15 -6.90
CA GLU A 130 1.41 10.98 -8.12
C GLU A 130 2.27 12.24 -7.94
N ASN A 131 2.30 12.80 -6.74
CA ASN A 131 3.12 13.98 -6.40
C ASN A 131 4.61 13.65 -6.14
N GLY A 132 5.01 12.37 -6.26
CA GLY A 132 6.35 11.88 -6.04
C GLY A 132 6.68 11.57 -4.57
N ASP A 133 5.71 11.64 -3.66
CA ASP A 133 5.93 11.23 -2.27
C ASP A 133 6.07 9.71 -2.18
N ILE A 134 7.06 9.27 -1.41
CA ILE A 134 7.26 7.85 -1.07
C ILE A 134 6.39 7.56 0.15
N ILE A 135 5.58 6.53 0.08
CA ILE A 135 4.75 6.06 1.19
C ILE A 135 5.26 4.67 1.59
N THR A 136 5.45 4.44 2.88
CA THR A 136 5.88 3.14 3.41
C THR A 136 4.88 2.62 4.42
N VAL A 137 4.70 1.32 4.47
CA VAL A 137 4.18 0.61 5.62
C VAL A 137 5.35 -0.04 6.36
N GLU A 138 5.32 0.07 7.69
CA GLU A 138 6.40 -0.36 8.58
C GLU A 138 5.79 -1.20 9.68
N ASP A 139 6.37 -2.36 9.97
CA ASP A 139 5.91 -3.29 10.98
C ASP A 139 6.56 -3.01 12.36
N ASP A 140 7.86 -2.81 12.45
CA ASP A 140 8.57 -2.50 13.70
C ASP A 140 9.33 -1.17 13.61
N PRO A 141 8.78 -0.10 14.18
CA PRO A 141 7.45 0.05 14.80
C PRO A 141 6.33 0.24 13.76
N GLU A 142 5.13 -0.17 14.09
CA GLU A 142 3.93 -0.15 13.24
C GLU A 142 3.55 1.27 12.81
N ARG A 143 3.83 1.60 11.55
CA ARG A 143 3.66 2.96 11.02
C ARG A 143 3.29 2.98 9.55
N LEU A 144 2.56 4.01 9.19
CA LEU A 144 2.38 4.49 7.82
C LEU A 144 3.10 5.83 7.71
N SER A 145 4.08 5.93 6.82
CA SER A 145 4.98 7.09 6.74
C SER A 145 5.01 7.67 5.34
N TRP A 146 5.05 9.00 5.24
CA TRP A 146 5.20 9.74 3.98
C TRP A 146 6.52 10.48 3.97
N PHE A 147 7.24 10.35 2.87
CA PHE A 147 8.51 11.00 2.64
C PHE A 147 8.47 11.78 1.32
N ASP A 148 9.27 12.82 1.21
CA ASP A 148 9.54 13.42 -0.09
C ASP A 148 10.41 12.48 -0.96
N ALA A 149 10.55 12.80 -2.25
CA ALA A 149 11.33 11.99 -3.19
C ALA A 149 12.82 11.85 -2.84
N SER A 150 13.35 12.64 -1.90
CA SER A 150 14.73 12.53 -1.38
C SER A 150 14.85 11.69 -0.13
N GLY A 151 13.73 11.19 0.40
CA GLY A 151 13.64 10.43 1.64
C GLY A 151 13.50 11.29 2.90
N GLY A 152 13.24 12.60 2.77
CA GLY A 152 12.92 13.49 3.87
C GLY A 152 11.51 13.22 4.42
N ILE A 153 11.37 13.04 5.74
CA ILE A 153 10.07 12.72 6.35
C ILE A 153 9.10 13.90 6.26
N LYS A 154 7.88 13.68 5.82
CA LYS A 154 6.78 14.64 5.75
C LYS A 154 5.76 14.42 6.86
N THR A 155 5.26 13.20 7.00
CA THR A 155 4.33 12.83 8.06
C THR A 155 4.47 11.36 8.40
N ARG A 156 3.93 10.98 9.55
CA ARG A 156 3.97 9.61 10.06
C ARG A 156 2.77 9.37 10.96
N VAL A 157 2.13 8.24 10.81
CA VAL A 157 0.98 7.81 11.61
C VAL A 157 1.34 6.48 12.27
N ASN A 158 1.07 6.35 13.56
CA ASN A 158 1.09 5.06 14.23
C ASN A 158 -0.15 4.27 13.81
N THR A 159 0.04 3.14 13.13
CA THR A 159 -1.07 2.35 12.58
C THR A 159 -1.90 1.68 13.66
N LEU A 160 -1.35 1.47 14.86
CA LEU A 160 -2.11 0.97 16.01
C LEU A 160 -3.14 1.99 16.54
N GLU A 161 -2.97 3.28 16.23
CA GLU A 161 -3.87 4.37 16.66
C GLU A 161 -4.98 4.66 15.64
N LEU A 162 -4.99 3.98 14.50
CA LEU A 162 -6.07 4.09 13.51
C LEU A 162 -7.39 3.56 14.09
N SER A 163 -8.52 3.99 13.54
CA SER A 163 -9.84 3.49 13.92
C SER A 163 -9.98 1.97 13.78
N THR A 164 -9.26 1.40 12.82
CA THR A 164 -8.98 -0.03 12.69
C THR A 164 -7.46 -0.18 12.71
N PRO A 165 -6.88 -0.70 13.79
CA PRO A 165 -5.43 -0.88 13.89
C PRO A 165 -4.90 -1.82 12.82
N LEU A 166 -3.78 -1.44 12.19
CA LEU A 166 -2.94 -2.34 11.41
C LEU A 166 -1.77 -2.75 12.30
N THR A 167 -1.63 -4.03 12.51
CA THR A 167 -0.68 -4.59 13.49
C THR A 167 0.52 -5.25 12.85
N GLU A 168 0.42 -5.60 11.57
CA GLU A 168 1.47 -6.25 10.78
C GLU A 168 1.27 -5.94 9.29
N ALA A 169 1.30 -4.62 9.00
CA ALA A 169 1.07 -4.13 7.64
C ALA A 169 2.25 -4.48 6.74
N GLN A 170 2.01 -5.26 5.68
CA GLN A 170 3.03 -5.79 4.77
C GLN A 170 3.07 -5.01 3.45
N GLY A 171 2.15 -5.26 2.56
CA GLY A 171 2.13 -4.63 1.24
C GLY A 171 1.26 -3.38 1.16
N ILE A 172 1.64 -2.45 0.30
CA ILE A 172 0.86 -1.26 -0.02
C ILE A 172 0.81 -1.01 -1.52
N ALA A 173 -0.36 -0.67 -2.04
CA ALA A 173 -0.55 -0.14 -3.39
C ALA A 173 -1.43 1.11 -3.36
N ILE A 174 -1.27 1.97 -4.37
CA ILE A 174 -2.12 3.15 -4.56
C ILE A 174 -2.99 2.91 -5.80
N ASP A 175 -4.31 3.02 -5.66
CA ASP A 175 -5.17 3.05 -6.84
C ASP A 175 -5.03 4.41 -7.54
N PRO A 176 -4.43 4.47 -8.74
CA PRO A 176 -4.17 5.73 -9.40
C PRO A 176 -5.44 6.46 -9.88
N ARG A 177 -6.60 5.80 -9.83
CA ARG A 177 -7.90 6.39 -10.23
C ARG A 177 -8.54 7.17 -9.08
N THR A 178 -8.25 6.81 -7.84
CA THR A 178 -8.87 7.37 -6.64
C THR A 178 -7.87 8.00 -5.67
N GLY A 179 -6.60 7.58 -5.73
CA GLY A 179 -5.59 7.87 -4.72
C GLY A 179 -5.76 7.05 -3.43
N HIS A 180 -6.69 6.07 -3.40
CA HIS A 180 -6.87 5.23 -2.23
C HIS A 180 -5.65 4.35 -2.00
N LEU A 181 -5.34 4.12 -0.71
CA LEU A 181 -4.29 3.20 -0.27
C LEU A 181 -4.92 1.83 -0.03
N LEU A 182 -4.36 0.81 -0.66
CA LEU A 182 -4.70 -0.60 -0.43
C LEU A 182 -3.55 -1.21 0.37
N ILE A 183 -3.84 -1.72 1.57
CA ILE A 183 -2.84 -2.27 2.48
C ILE A 183 -3.27 -3.68 2.87
N VAL A 184 -2.36 -4.63 2.74
CA VAL A 184 -2.53 -5.98 3.30
C VAL A 184 -1.85 -6.07 4.66
N ASP A 185 -2.47 -6.81 5.58
CA ASP A 185 -2.03 -6.99 6.96
C ASP A 185 -2.14 -8.48 7.28
N ASP A 186 -1.05 -9.09 7.72
CA ASP A 186 -0.95 -10.53 7.92
C ASP A 186 -0.97 -10.95 9.38
N TRP A 187 -1.32 -10.05 10.30
CA TRP A 187 -1.45 -10.35 11.71
C TRP A 187 -2.15 -11.70 11.97
N GLU A 188 -1.56 -12.52 12.83
CA GLU A 188 -2.05 -13.86 13.23
C GLU A 188 -3.50 -13.86 13.73
N GLY A 189 -4.46 -13.68 12.89
CA GLY A 189 -5.89 -13.57 13.21
C GLY A 189 -6.61 -12.54 12.35
N SER A 190 -5.91 -11.82 11.50
CA SER A 190 -6.49 -10.76 10.70
C SER A 190 -6.34 -10.92 9.20
N ASN A 191 -5.32 -11.57 8.63
CA ASN A 191 -5.15 -11.73 7.18
C ASN A 191 -6.16 -10.90 6.35
N SER A 192 -5.92 -9.61 6.22
CA SER A 192 -6.95 -8.70 5.73
C SER A 192 -6.40 -7.75 4.66
N LEU A 193 -7.30 -7.31 3.79
CA LEU A 193 -7.08 -6.17 2.91
C LEU A 193 -7.88 -4.98 3.45
N TYR A 194 -7.23 -3.85 3.54
CA TYR A 194 -7.83 -2.57 3.92
C TYR A 194 -7.73 -1.57 2.78
N GLU A 195 -8.81 -0.84 2.54
CA GLU A 195 -8.87 0.30 1.63
C GLU A 195 -9.04 1.58 2.45
N PHE A 196 -8.06 2.47 2.35
CA PHE A 196 -8.09 3.79 2.98
C PHE A 196 -8.22 4.89 1.92
N SER A 197 -8.85 6.01 2.29
CA SER A 197 -8.76 7.23 1.51
C SER A 197 -7.31 7.74 1.47
N ALA A 198 -7.01 8.65 0.56
CA ALA A 198 -5.70 9.32 0.50
C ALA A 198 -5.32 10.05 1.82
N ASP A 199 -6.33 10.42 2.61
CA ASP A 199 -6.17 11.08 3.92
C ASP A 199 -6.08 10.09 5.09
N GLY A 200 -6.12 8.76 4.82
CA GLY A 200 -5.99 7.70 5.83
C GLY A 200 -7.29 7.34 6.56
N GLU A 201 -8.46 7.69 6.04
CA GLU A 201 -9.75 7.21 6.55
C GLU A 201 -10.03 5.81 6.00
N LEU A 202 -10.39 4.87 6.88
CA LEU A 202 -10.79 3.52 6.47
C LEU A 202 -12.12 3.57 5.72
N LEU A 203 -12.13 3.10 4.48
CA LEU A 203 -13.28 3.04 3.59
C LEU A 203 -13.92 1.66 3.58
N ALA A 204 -13.10 0.62 3.40
CA ALA A 204 -13.58 -0.76 3.30
C ALA A 204 -12.50 -1.75 3.74
N GLN A 205 -12.93 -2.98 4.01
CA GLN A 205 -12.03 -4.08 4.34
C GLN A 205 -12.56 -5.41 3.81
N ALA A 206 -11.66 -6.37 3.57
CA ALA A 206 -11.98 -7.76 3.26
C ALA A 206 -11.09 -8.70 4.06
N ASN A 207 -11.65 -9.83 4.47
CA ASN A 207 -10.87 -10.92 5.03
C ASN A 207 -10.30 -11.78 3.90
N LEU A 208 -9.03 -12.20 4.02
CA LEU A 208 -8.31 -12.93 2.98
C LEU A 208 -8.12 -14.43 3.26
N TYR A 209 -8.58 -14.93 4.42
CA TYR A 209 -8.33 -16.33 4.82
C TYR A 209 -8.82 -17.40 3.84
N GLU A 210 -9.88 -17.12 3.10
CA GLU A 210 -10.40 -18.07 2.11
C GLU A 210 -9.51 -18.18 0.87
N TYR A 211 -8.63 -17.19 0.64
CA TYR A 211 -7.77 -17.13 -0.54
C TYR A 211 -6.33 -17.55 -0.24
N GLY A 212 -5.85 -17.29 0.96
CA GLY A 212 -4.51 -17.63 1.42
C GLY A 212 -4.25 -17.11 2.83
N THR A 213 -3.06 -17.36 3.33
CA THR A 213 -2.55 -16.82 4.59
C THR A 213 -1.21 -16.14 4.33
N ASP A 214 -0.84 -15.23 5.21
CA ASP A 214 0.41 -14.48 5.12
C ASP A 214 0.45 -13.60 3.86
N PRO A 215 -0.49 -12.61 3.73
CA PRO A 215 -0.53 -11.71 2.59
C PRO A 215 0.59 -10.67 2.69
N GLU A 216 1.51 -10.70 1.74
CA GLU A 216 2.73 -9.90 1.72
C GLU A 216 2.65 -8.73 0.72
N GLY A 217 2.52 -9.04 -0.55
CA GLY A 217 2.56 -8.08 -1.63
C GLY A 217 1.18 -7.78 -2.22
N ILE A 218 1.00 -6.56 -2.70
CA ILE A 218 -0.23 -6.15 -3.37
C ILE A 218 0.09 -5.26 -4.57
N ALA A 219 -0.61 -5.47 -5.68
CA ALA A 219 -0.53 -4.62 -6.87
C ALA A 219 -1.89 -4.45 -7.52
N ILE A 220 -2.10 -3.31 -8.19
CA ILE A 220 -3.33 -3.01 -8.91
C ILE A 220 -3.08 -2.81 -10.40
N ARG A 221 -3.94 -3.41 -11.24
CA ARG A 221 -4.04 -3.14 -12.68
C ARG A 221 -5.34 -2.36 -12.92
N PRO A 222 -5.27 -1.02 -12.93
CA PRO A 222 -6.47 -0.18 -12.85
C PRO A 222 -7.34 -0.26 -14.11
N GLY A 223 -6.76 -0.49 -15.29
CA GLY A 223 -7.50 -0.55 -16.55
C GLY A 223 -8.49 -1.72 -16.67
N SER A 224 -8.23 -2.81 -15.96
CA SER A 224 -9.08 -4.00 -15.93
C SER A 224 -9.72 -4.26 -14.56
N ASN A 225 -9.59 -3.34 -13.60
CA ASN A 225 -10.06 -3.52 -12.22
C ASN A 225 -9.51 -4.80 -11.56
N GLN A 226 -8.28 -5.17 -11.87
CA GLN A 226 -7.62 -6.34 -11.28
C GLN A 226 -6.75 -5.94 -10.10
N LEU A 227 -6.82 -6.75 -9.05
CA LEU A 227 -5.96 -6.68 -7.89
C LEU A 227 -5.19 -7.99 -7.79
N PHE A 228 -3.91 -7.91 -7.48
CA PHE A 228 -3.02 -9.05 -7.24
C PHE A 228 -2.57 -9.00 -5.80
N ILE A 229 -2.74 -10.12 -5.08
CA ILE A 229 -2.23 -10.27 -3.72
C ILE A 229 -1.32 -11.48 -3.67
N ALA A 230 -0.12 -11.26 -3.13
CA ALA A 230 0.85 -12.31 -2.88
C ALA A 230 0.63 -12.89 -1.49
N PHE A 231 0.73 -14.22 -1.37
CA PHE A 231 0.68 -14.96 -0.11
C PHE A 231 1.95 -15.79 0.02
N ASP A 232 2.79 -15.51 1.04
CA ASP A 232 4.04 -16.27 1.24
C ASP A 232 3.73 -17.70 1.70
N MET A 233 2.81 -17.86 2.64
CA MET A 233 2.35 -19.18 3.01
C MET A 233 1.44 -19.78 1.93
N GLY A 234 1.97 -20.73 1.20
CA GLY A 234 1.37 -21.31 -0.01
C GLY A 234 2.06 -20.87 -1.29
N ALA A 235 2.98 -19.89 -1.21
CA ALA A 235 3.83 -19.45 -2.32
C ALA A 235 3.02 -19.16 -3.58
N GLN A 236 2.05 -18.23 -3.52
CA GLN A 236 1.10 -17.99 -4.60
C GLN A 236 0.76 -16.51 -4.76
N ILE A 237 0.36 -16.14 -5.97
CA ILE A 237 -0.33 -14.88 -6.27
C ILE A 237 -1.78 -15.20 -6.64
N VAL A 238 -2.71 -14.50 -6.01
CA VAL A 238 -4.14 -14.59 -6.31
C VAL A 238 -4.59 -13.30 -6.96
N THR A 239 -5.35 -13.42 -8.04
CA THR A 239 -5.91 -12.30 -8.81
C THR A 239 -7.39 -12.14 -8.49
N PHE A 240 -7.82 -10.91 -8.28
CA PHE A 240 -9.19 -10.57 -7.96
C PHE A 240 -9.76 -9.53 -8.92
N ASP A 241 -11.06 -9.57 -9.16
CA ASP A 241 -11.79 -8.37 -9.55
C ASP A 241 -11.90 -7.46 -8.32
N TYR A 242 -11.63 -6.18 -8.51
CA TYR A 242 -11.64 -5.16 -7.48
C TYR A 242 -12.36 -3.91 -7.97
N THR A 243 -13.26 -3.39 -7.13
CA THR A 243 -13.93 -2.11 -7.37
C THR A 243 -13.68 -1.21 -6.16
N PRO A 244 -13.02 -0.04 -6.35
CA PRO A 244 -12.76 0.86 -5.23
C PRO A 244 -14.05 1.41 -4.62
N THR A 245 -14.02 1.65 -3.33
CA THR A 245 -15.12 2.25 -2.58
C THR A 245 -15.25 3.72 -2.96
N LEU A 246 -16.41 4.11 -3.46
CA LEU A 246 -16.71 5.49 -3.84
C LEU A 246 -17.89 6.03 -3.06
N PRO A 247 -17.94 7.34 -2.78
CA PRO A 247 -19.11 7.99 -2.23
C PRO A 247 -20.35 7.74 -3.10
N GLU A 248 -21.52 7.62 -2.48
CA GLU A 248 -22.79 7.43 -3.19
C GLU A 248 -23.01 8.55 -4.21
N GLY A 249 -23.36 8.18 -5.44
CA GLY A 249 -23.57 9.14 -6.52
C GLY A 249 -22.32 9.64 -7.21
N SER A 250 -21.15 9.07 -6.91
CA SER A 250 -19.91 9.39 -7.63
C SER A 250 -20.03 9.11 -9.12
N ALA A 251 -19.35 9.90 -9.93
CA ALA A 251 -19.19 9.61 -11.35
C ALA A 251 -18.39 8.32 -11.55
N PRO A 252 -18.62 7.58 -12.66
CA PRO A 252 -17.77 6.43 -13.00
C PRO A 252 -16.30 6.85 -13.05
N LEU A 253 -15.43 5.98 -12.54
CA LEU A 253 -13.99 6.20 -12.60
C LEU A 253 -13.51 6.27 -14.05
N PRO A 254 -12.51 7.10 -14.35
CA PRO A 254 -11.84 7.05 -15.64
C PRO A 254 -11.22 5.67 -15.83
N PRO A 255 -11.11 5.17 -17.08
CA PRO A 255 -10.34 3.97 -17.33
C PRO A 255 -8.90 4.22 -16.86
N GLY A 256 -8.39 3.32 -16.01
CA GLY A 256 -7.00 3.36 -15.60
C GLY A 256 -6.06 2.93 -16.73
N ALA A 257 -4.76 3.06 -16.50
CA ALA A 257 -3.76 2.53 -17.42
C ALA A 257 -3.90 1.01 -17.54
N ASP A 258 -4.00 0.53 -18.75
CA ASP A 258 -3.91 -0.88 -19.09
C ASP A 258 -2.63 -1.12 -19.89
N CYS A 259 -2.41 -2.36 -20.32
CA CYS A 259 -1.29 -2.71 -21.17
C CYS A 259 -1.10 -1.72 -22.32
N MET A 260 0.08 -1.13 -22.42
CA MET A 260 0.50 -0.45 -23.64
C MET A 260 0.88 -1.52 -24.64
N MET A 261 -0.12 -2.08 -25.37
CA MET A 261 0.18 -2.98 -26.48
C MET A 261 0.83 -2.17 -27.59
N PHE A 262 2.11 -2.43 -27.84
CA PHE A 262 2.86 -1.90 -28.97
C PHE A 262 2.62 -2.74 -30.22
#